data_729080ca588d202b6519ad03b5b6caf4
#
_entry.id   729080ca588d202b6519ad03b5b6caf4
#
_cell.length_a   1.000
_cell.length_b   1.000
_cell.length_c   1.000
_cell.angle_alpha   90.00
_cell.angle_beta   90.00
_cell.angle_gamma   90.00
#
_symmetry.space_group_name_H-M   'P 1'
#
loop_
_entity.id
_entity.type
_entity.pdbx_description
1 polymer ?
#
loop_
_entity_poly.entity_id
_entity_poly.type
_entity_poly.pdbx_seq_one_letter_code
_entity_poly.pdbx_strand_id
1 'polypeptide(L)'
;MRHAEALARAGGADRSAYAFTPVPDGLESALDYIARALADQAAGRCLPFAVVSTADERVVGSTRFLELDYWRGPLVWPPVPGMPHGDPLTAVPDAAEIGNTWIAGAARGTGINTEAKYLMFRHAFEVWGVRRVTLRADARNTRSRIAIERLGATCEGVRRAHSRGLDGAVRDTAFYSVLDDEWPTVRDIVELRMSAPRQVRVPQDLLPA
;
A
#
# COMPACT_ATOMS: atom_id res chain seq x y z
N MET A 1 -4.72 1.80 18.89
CA MET A 1 -3.49 2.02 19.67
C MET A 1 -2.67 0.76 19.95
N ARG A 2 -3.23 -0.46 19.79
CA ARG A 2 -2.61 -1.76 20.12
C ARG A 2 -1.21 -2.00 19.50
N HIS A 3 -0.91 -1.42 18.34
CA HIS A 3 0.35 -1.67 17.62
C HIS A 3 1.37 -0.52 17.70
N ALA A 4 1.17 0.50 18.54
CA ALA A 4 2.01 1.72 18.53
C ALA A 4 3.49 1.43 18.81
N GLU A 5 3.79 0.70 19.89
CA GLU A 5 5.18 0.34 20.22
C GLU A 5 5.83 -0.54 19.14
N ALA A 6 5.06 -1.48 18.58
CA ALA A 6 5.57 -2.37 17.56
C ALA A 6 5.85 -1.63 16.24
N LEU A 7 5.00 -0.69 15.83
CA LEU A 7 5.23 0.19 14.67
C LEU A 7 6.40 1.14 14.91
N ALA A 8 6.54 1.69 16.12
CA ALA A 8 7.68 2.53 16.48
C ALA A 8 9.01 1.77 16.35
N ARG A 9 9.08 0.54 16.87
CA ARG A 9 10.25 -0.33 16.71
C ARG A 9 10.54 -0.67 15.26
N ALA A 10 9.52 -1.06 14.50
CA ALA A 10 9.65 -1.43 13.08
C ALA A 10 10.10 -0.26 12.20
N GLY A 11 9.60 0.96 12.48
CA GLY A 11 9.94 2.16 11.73
C GLY A 11 11.29 2.77 12.08
N GLY A 12 11.79 2.56 13.31
CA GLY A 12 13.00 3.18 13.81
C GLY A 12 14.31 2.56 13.33
N ALA A 13 14.30 1.31 12.87
CA ALA A 13 15.51 0.51 12.64
C ALA A 13 16.38 0.96 11.45
N ASP A 14 15.79 1.52 10.37
CA ASP A 14 16.52 2.01 9.19
C ASP A 14 15.73 3.14 8.53
N ARG A 15 16.05 4.36 8.90
CA ARG A 15 15.37 5.57 8.42
C ARG A 15 15.70 5.94 6.98
N SER A 16 16.88 5.60 6.50
CA SER A 16 17.34 5.95 5.14
C SER A 16 16.46 5.36 4.04
N ALA A 17 15.74 4.31 4.38
CA ALA A 17 14.88 3.57 3.47
C ALA A 17 13.49 4.19 3.24
N TYR A 18 13.15 5.29 3.94
CA TYR A 18 11.79 5.85 3.95
C TYR A 18 11.68 7.25 3.33
N ALA A 19 12.58 7.61 2.43
CA ALA A 19 12.62 8.95 1.82
C ALA A 19 11.31 9.37 1.13
N PHE A 20 10.47 8.42 0.70
CA PHE A 20 9.25 8.68 -0.07
C PHE A 20 7.95 8.30 0.64
N THR A 21 8.02 7.77 1.87
CA THR A 21 6.83 7.31 2.60
C THR A 21 6.90 7.76 4.04
N PRO A 22 5.84 8.39 4.58
CA PRO A 22 5.79 8.77 5.98
C PRO A 22 5.77 7.53 6.87
N VAL A 23 6.84 7.33 7.64
CA VAL A 23 6.99 6.21 8.58
C VAL A 23 7.21 6.81 9.97
N PRO A 24 6.48 6.36 11.00
CA PRO A 24 6.60 6.90 12.34
C PRO A 24 8.01 6.69 12.89
N ASP A 25 8.49 7.67 13.66
CA ASP A 25 9.77 7.66 14.36
C ASP A 25 9.54 7.83 15.86
N GLY A 26 9.78 6.77 16.60
CA GLY A 26 9.47 6.73 18.03
C GLY A 26 7.99 6.53 18.36
N LEU A 27 7.70 6.37 19.66
CA LEU A 27 6.38 6.00 20.14
C LEU A 27 5.34 7.11 19.95
N GLU A 28 5.68 8.35 20.21
CA GLU A 28 4.78 9.49 20.07
C GLU A 28 4.31 9.63 18.63
N SER A 29 5.28 9.59 17.67
CA SER A 29 4.98 9.62 16.24
C SER A 29 4.14 8.42 15.78
N ALA A 30 4.34 7.24 16.37
CA ALA A 30 3.52 6.06 16.07
C ALA A 30 2.08 6.20 16.59
N LEU A 31 1.90 6.78 17.75
CA LEU A 31 0.58 7.10 18.30
C LEU A 31 -0.17 8.07 17.39
N ASP A 32 0.46 9.15 16.97
CA ASP A 32 -0.09 10.14 16.04
C ASP A 32 -0.42 9.51 14.68
N TYR A 33 0.49 8.69 14.15
CA TYR A 33 0.29 7.97 12.89
C TYR A 33 -0.95 7.09 12.92
N ILE A 34 -1.15 6.36 14.02
CA ILE A 34 -2.34 5.51 14.22
C ILE A 34 -3.58 6.37 14.44
N ALA A 35 -3.51 7.41 15.27
CA ALA A 35 -4.66 8.28 15.55
C ALA A 35 -5.21 8.91 14.27
N ARG A 36 -4.35 9.45 13.40
CA ARG A 36 -4.74 9.98 12.09
C ARG A 36 -5.36 8.91 11.20
N ALA A 37 -4.77 7.70 11.16
CA ALA A 37 -5.31 6.61 10.37
C ALA A 37 -6.71 6.18 10.83
N LEU A 38 -6.94 6.12 12.15
CA LEU A 38 -8.25 5.78 12.71
C LEU A 38 -9.28 6.91 12.52
N ALA A 39 -8.85 8.17 12.57
CA ALA A 39 -9.71 9.30 12.22
C ALA A 39 -10.14 9.28 10.75
N ASP A 40 -9.20 8.94 9.84
CA ASP A 40 -9.52 8.75 8.43
C ASP A 40 -10.45 7.55 8.20
N GLN A 41 -10.28 6.48 8.96
CA GLN A 41 -11.17 5.32 8.92
C GLN A 41 -12.58 5.69 9.40
N ALA A 42 -12.69 6.40 10.53
CA ALA A 42 -13.97 6.85 11.06
C ALA A 42 -14.71 7.80 10.11
N ALA A 43 -13.99 8.52 9.28
CA ALA A 43 -14.52 9.39 8.23
C ALA A 43 -14.75 8.67 6.88
N GLY A 44 -14.60 7.34 6.82
CA GLY A 44 -14.81 6.56 5.60
C GLY A 44 -13.75 6.75 4.51
N ARG A 45 -12.62 7.40 4.81
CA ARG A 45 -11.58 7.74 3.82
C ARG A 45 -10.55 6.65 3.59
N CYS A 46 -10.36 5.76 4.56
CA CYS A 46 -9.40 4.67 4.44
C CYS A 46 -9.71 3.48 5.33
N LEU A 47 -9.05 2.34 5.04
CA LEU A 47 -8.97 1.18 5.95
C LEU A 47 -7.49 0.87 6.22
N PRO A 48 -6.99 1.19 7.44
CA PRO A 48 -5.59 0.98 7.78
C PRO A 48 -5.33 -0.43 8.34
N PHE A 49 -4.17 -0.99 8.00
CA PHE A 49 -3.70 -2.29 8.47
C PHE A 49 -2.28 -2.21 8.99
N ALA A 50 -2.00 -2.95 10.07
CA ALA A 50 -0.66 -3.35 10.43
C ALA A 50 -0.29 -4.60 9.63
N VAL A 51 0.93 -4.64 9.10
CA VAL A 51 1.48 -5.83 8.46
C VAL A 51 2.20 -6.63 9.52
N VAL A 52 1.75 -7.87 9.74
CA VAL A 52 2.29 -8.78 10.75
C VAL A 52 2.97 -9.95 10.04
N SER A 53 4.20 -10.25 10.43
CA SER A 53 4.91 -11.43 9.97
C SER A 53 4.32 -12.67 10.65
N THR A 54 3.92 -13.67 9.86
CA THR A 54 3.40 -14.94 10.38
C THR A 54 4.48 -15.84 10.97
N ALA A 55 5.76 -15.58 10.65
CA ALA A 55 6.88 -16.38 11.15
C ALA A 55 7.20 -16.12 12.63
N ASP A 56 6.98 -14.91 13.11
CA ASP A 56 7.38 -14.46 14.45
C ASP A 56 6.35 -13.51 15.10
N GLU A 57 5.19 -13.37 14.50
CA GLU A 57 4.06 -12.55 14.95
C GLU A 57 4.39 -11.06 15.18
N ARG A 58 5.52 -10.59 14.64
CA ARG A 58 5.93 -9.18 14.78
C ARG A 58 5.26 -8.30 13.75
N VAL A 59 4.88 -7.11 14.19
CA VAL A 59 4.49 -6.03 13.28
C VAL A 59 5.73 -5.54 12.53
N VAL A 60 5.70 -5.59 11.21
CA VAL A 60 6.80 -5.26 10.32
C VAL A 60 6.50 -4.11 9.35
N GLY A 61 5.32 -3.52 9.45
CA GLY A 61 4.95 -2.43 8.58
C GLY A 61 3.49 -2.02 8.68
N SER A 62 3.06 -1.21 7.72
CA SER A 62 1.66 -0.77 7.58
C SER A 62 1.31 -0.59 6.11
N THR A 63 0.03 -0.71 5.81
CA THR A 63 -0.56 -0.45 4.51
C THR A 63 -2.01 -0.03 4.68
N ARG A 64 -2.65 0.54 3.66
CA ARG A 64 -4.06 0.99 3.73
C ARG A 64 -4.76 0.78 2.42
N PHE A 65 -6.08 0.55 2.47
CA PHE A 65 -6.94 0.99 1.39
C PHE A 65 -7.23 2.49 1.57
N LEU A 66 -7.22 3.22 0.46
CA LEU A 66 -7.40 4.66 0.35
C LEU A 66 -8.32 4.96 -0.82
N GLU A 67 -8.80 6.21 -0.92
CA GLU A 67 -9.57 6.67 -2.07
C GLU A 67 -10.63 5.63 -2.47
N LEU A 68 -11.50 5.30 -1.49
CA LEU A 68 -12.61 4.38 -1.70
C LEU A 68 -13.67 5.12 -2.52
N ASP A 69 -13.80 4.76 -3.80
CA ASP A 69 -14.75 5.37 -4.73
C ASP A 69 -16.00 4.51 -4.85
N TYR A 70 -17.16 5.16 -4.86
CA TYR A 70 -18.46 4.54 -4.95
C TYR A 70 -19.18 5.11 -6.17
N TRP A 71 -19.29 4.33 -7.24
CA TRP A 71 -19.88 4.78 -8.52
C TRP A 71 -21.35 4.40 -8.67
N ARG A 72 -21.83 3.50 -7.79
CA ARG A 72 -23.22 3.04 -7.80
C ARG A 72 -24.08 4.02 -7.03
N GLY A 73 -25.15 4.46 -7.64
CA GLY A 73 -26.12 5.37 -7.05
C GLY A 73 -26.45 6.55 -7.96
N PRO A 74 -27.42 7.37 -7.61
CA PRO A 74 -27.78 8.52 -8.39
C PRO A 74 -26.62 9.52 -8.45
N LEU A 75 -26.29 9.97 -9.67
CA LEU A 75 -25.36 11.08 -9.85
C LEU A 75 -25.99 12.35 -9.24
N VAL A 76 -25.35 12.89 -8.23
CA VAL A 76 -25.71 14.22 -7.69
C VAL A 76 -24.94 15.26 -8.50
N TRP A 77 -25.71 16.11 -9.18
CA TRP A 77 -25.14 17.22 -9.94
C TRP A 77 -25.73 18.55 -9.47
N PRO A 78 -24.93 19.59 -9.22
CA PRO A 78 -23.47 19.60 -9.25
C PRO A 78 -22.86 18.74 -8.15
N PRO A 79 -21.63 18.17 -8.37
CA PRO A 79 -20.98 17.34 -7.37
C PRO A 79 -20.69 18.17 -6.12
N VAL A 80 -21.01 17.61 -4.95
CA VAL A 80 -20.69 18.23 -3.66
C VAL A 80 -19.26 17.82 -3.29
N PRO A 81 -18.33 18.80 -3.10
CA PRO A 81 -16.95 18.49 -2.72
C PRO A 81 -16.89 17.62 -1.44
N GLY A 82 -16.15 16.53 -1.49
CA GLY A 82 -15.99 15.62 -0.37
C GLY A 82 -17.13 14.62 -0.16
N MET A 83 -18.18 14.63 -0.97
CA MET A 83 -19.15 13.56 -1.01
C MET A 83 -18.75 12.51 -2.05
N PRO A 84 -18.63 11.23 -1.66
CA PRO A 84 -18.45 10.16 -2.63
C PRO A 84 -19.69 10.06 -3.53
N HIS A 85 -19.48 9.71 -4.80
CA HIS A 85 -20.57 9.33 -5.70
C HIS A 85 -21.11 7.98 -5.25
N GLY A 86 -22.25 7.97 -4.57
CA GLY A 86 -22.91 6.79 -4.01
C GLY A 86 -23.12 6.86 -2.51
N ASP A 87 -23.79 5.88 -1.94
CA ASP A 87 -24.04 5.79 -0.50
C ASP A 87 -22.92 5.02 0.19
N PRO A 88 -22.01 5.71 0.91
CA PRO A 88 -20.89 5.05 1.59
C PRO A 88 -21.31 4.18 2.77
N LEU A 89 -22.59 4.27 3.21
CA LEU A 89 -23.09 3.55 4.39
C LEU A 89 -23.55 2.12 4.06
N THR A 90 -23.85 1.84 2.80
CA THR A 90 -24.42 0.55 2.39
C THR A 90 -23.61 -0.18 1.34
N ALA A 91 -22.59 0.42 0.80
CA ALA A 91 -21.92 -0.08 -0.40
C ALA A 91 -20.46 -0.48 -0.15
N VAL A 92 -20.09 -1.59 -0.71
CA VAL A 92 -18.69 -1.90 -1.01
C VAL A 92 -18.21 -0.91 -2.07
N PRO A 93 -16.94 -0.46 -2.04
CA PRO A 93 -16.43 0.46 -3.04
C PRO A 93 -16.39 -0.18 -4.43
N ASP A 94 -16.51 0.64 -5.47
CA ASP A 94 -16.31 0.23 -6.86
C ASP A 94 -14.86 0.35 -7.30
N ALA A 95 -14.08 1.23 -6.65
CA ALA A 95 -12.64 1.32 -6.82
C ALA A 95 -11.95 1.67 -5.50
N ALA A 96 -10.68 1.31 -5.38
CA ALA A 96 -9.85 1.60 -4.21
C ALA A 96 -8.40 1.82 -4.62
N GLU A 97 -7.64 2.54 -3.79
CA GLU A 97 -6.19 2.57 -3.87
C GLU A 97 -5.58 1.73 -2.75
N ILE A 98 -4.51 1.01 -3.03
CA ILE A 98 -3.64 0.43 -2.01
C ILE A 98 -2.39 1.30 -1.87
N GLY A 99 -2.28 2.01 -0.75
CA GLY A 99 -1.22 2.98 -0.55
C GLY A 99 -0.71 3.06 0.89
N ASN A 100 0.08 4.11 1.16
CA ASN A 100 0.75 4.34 2.44
C ASN A 100 1.49 3.10 2.98
N THR A 101 2.05 2.30 2.05
CA THR A 101 2.71 1.04 2.38
C THR A 101 4.17 1.28 2.74
N TRP A 102 4.57 0.77 3.89
CA TRP A 102 5.96 0.66 4.25
C TRP A 102 6.22 -0.66 4.98
N ILE A 103 7.41 -1.20 4.78
CA ILE A 103 7.88 -2.45 5.40
C ILE A 103 9.24 -2.18 6.03
N ALA A 104 9.43 -2.63 7.26
CA ALA A 104 10.70 -2.55 7.99
C ALA A 104 11.86 -3.14 7.19
N GLY A 105 13.04 -2.55 7.29
CA GLY A 105 14.23 -2.94 6.53
C GLY A 105 14.50 -4.45 6.60
N ALA A 106 14.48 -5.03 7.80
CA ALA A 106 14.72 -6.45 8.02
C ALA A 106 13.68 -7.39 7.36
N ALA A 107 12.47 -6.90 7.09
CA ALA A 107 11.40 -7.68 6.45
C ALA A 107 11.32 -7.45 4.91
N ARG A 108 12.19 -6.61 4.36
CA ARG A 108 12.24 -6.38 2.90
C ARG A 108 12.90 -7.56 2.20
N GLY A 109 12.39 -7.88 1.02
CA GLY A 109 12.89 -9.02 0.25
C GLY A 109 12.42 -10.39 0.77
N THR A 110 11.66 -10.44 1.86
CA THR A 110 11.14 -11.70 2.44
C THR A 110 9.84 -12.19 1.81
N GLY A 111 9.26 -11.45 0.86
CA GLY A 111 7.94 -11.77 0.27
C GLY A 111 6.76 -11.22 1.04
N ILE A 112 6.91 -10.71 2.25
CA ILE A 112 5.82 -10.18 3.09
C ILE A 112 5.02 -9.09 2.38
N ASN A 113 5.69 -8.17 1.66
CA ASN A 113 4.97 -7.14 0.91
C ASN A 113 4.13 -7.73 -0.23
N THR A 114 4.65 -8.74 -0.93
CA THR A 114 3.92 -9.43 -2.02
C THR A 114 2.69 -10.12 -1.47
N GLU A 115 2.83 -10.86 -0.38
CA GLU A 115 1.72 -11.54 0.29
C GLU A 115 0.67 -10.55 0.83
N ALA A 116 1.11 -9.46 1.48
CA ALA A 116 0.19 -8.41 1.94
C ALA A 116 -0.60 -7.79 0.78
N LYS A 117 0.04 -7.52 -0.35
CA LYS A 117 -0.64 -7.01 -1.56
C LYS A 117 -1.60 -8.03 -2.17
N TYR A 118 -1.19 -9.29 -2.22
CA TYR A 118 -2.06 -10.38 -2.65
C TYR A 118 -3.35 -10.45 -1.82
N LEU A 119 -3.23 -10.44 -0.50
CA LEU A 119 -4.39 -10.48 0.40
C LEU A 119 -5.31 -9.27 0.20
N MET A 120 -4.75 -8.09 -0.02
CA MET A 120 -5.52 -6.88 -0.28
C MET A 120 -6.21 -6.93 -1.66
N PHE A 121 -5.51 -7.30 -2.72
CA PHE A 121 -6.11 -7.49 -4.05
C PHE A 121 -7.23 -8.51 -4.01
N ARG A 122 -6.99 -9.68 -3.40
CA ARG A 122 -8.00 -10.71 -3.25
C ARG A 122 -9.24 -10.19 -2.53
N HIS A 123 -9.07 -9.46 -1.44
CA HIS A 123 -10.20 -8.85 -0.73
C HIS A 123 -10.94 -7.83 -1.61
N ALA A 124 -10.21 -6.96 -2.30
CA ALA A 124 -10.82 -5.94 -3.15
C ALA A 124 -11.62 -6.57 -4.31
N PHE A 125 -11.04 -7.52 -5.04
CA PHE A 125 -11.68 -8.09 -6.22
C PHE A 125 -12.70 -9.18 -5.88
N GLU A 126 -12.41 -10.06 -4.92
CA GLU A 126 -13.24 -11.25 -4.66
C GLU A 126 -14.29 -11.04 -3.57
N VAL A 127 -14.07 -10.08 -2.64
CA VAL A 127 -15.02 -9.76 -1.56
C VAL A 127 -15.82 -8.50 -1.88
N TRP A 128 -15.15 -7.42 -2.25
CA TRP A 128 -15.82 -6.16 -2.61
C TRP A 128 -16.33 -6.14 -4.05
N GLY A 129 -15.70 -6.89 -4.97
CA GLY A 129 -16.00 -6.85 -6.39
C GLY A 129 -15.67 -5.51 -7.03
N VAL A 130 -14.57 -4.88 -6.60
CA VAL A 130 -14.12 -3.60 -7.19
C VAL A 130 -13.78 -3.77 -8.66
N ARG A 131 -14.02 -2.73 -9.44
CA ARG A 131 -13.62 -2.67 -10.85
C ARG A 131 -12.15 -2.37 -11.05
N ARG A 132 -11.53 -1.74 -10.03
CA ARG A 132 -10.19 -1.21 -10.15
C ARG A 132 -9.49 -1.10 -8.80
N VAL A 133 -8.24 -1.50 -8.75
CA VAL A 133 -7.32 -1.16 -7.67
C VAL A 133 -6.18 -0.33 -8.21
N THR A 134 -5.98 0.85 -7.64
CA THR A 134 -4.88 1.77 -7.98
C THR A 134 -3.71 1.59 -7.03
N LEU A 135 -2.49 1.78 -7.54
CA LEU A 135 -1.27 1.94 -6.74
C LEU A 135 -0.51 3.15 -7.24
N ARG A 136 0.15 3.86 -6.34
CA ARG A 136 0.93 5.07 -6.68
C ARG A 136 2.31 5.04 -6.04
N ALA A 137 3.28 5.60 -6.75
CA ALA A 137 4.61 5.82 -6.21
C ALA A 137 5.15 7.20 -6.64
N ASP A 138 6.02 7.80 -5.83
CA ASP A 138 6.88 8.88 -6.32
C ASP A 138 7.66 8.38 -7.53
N ALA A 139 7.69 9.13 -8.63
CA ALA A 139 8.36 8.71 -9.86
C ALA A 139 9.85 8.42 -9.66
N ARG A 140 10.48 9.05 -8.65
CA ARG A 140 11.87 8.82 -8.23
C ARG A 140 12.05 7.55 -7.41
N ASN A 141 10.98 7.00 -6.84
CA ASN A 141 11.02 5.78 -6.02
C ASN A 141 11.05 4.52 -6.89
N THR A 142 12.17 4.29 -7.56
CA THR A 142 12.38 3.15 -8.46
C THR A 142 12.07 1.81 -7.77
N ARG A 143 12.44 1.67 -6.50
CA ARG A 143 12.16 0.44 -5.73
C ARG A 143 10.66 0.16 -5.60
N SER A 144 9.86 1.19 -5.28
CA SER A 144 8.42 1.04 -5.18
C SER A 144 7.80 0.73 -6.54
N ARG A 145 8.22 1.43 -7.59
CA ARG A 145 7.75 1.21 -8.96
C ARG A 145 8.00 -0.23 -9.41
N ILE A 146 9.23 -0.72 -9.27
CA ILE A 146 9.58 -2.12 -9.59
C ILE A 146 8.75 -3.11 -8.75
N ALA A 147 8.51 -2.82 -7.47
CA ALA A 147 7.69 -3.69 -6.62
C ALA A 147 6.24 -3.75 -7.10
N ILE A 148 5.66 -2.64 -7.55
CA ILE A 148 4.32 -2.55 -8.11
C ILE A 148 4.25 -3.29 -9.45
N GLU A 149 5.18 -3.04 -10.36
CA GLU A 149 5.25 -3.69 -11.67
C GLU A 149 5.39 -5.22 -11.54
N ARG A 150 6.14 -5.67 -10.54
CA ARG A 150 6.28 -7.11 -10.24
C ARG A 150 4.99 -7.77 -9.74
N LEU A 151 4.02 -7.03 -9.25
CA LEU A 151 2.70 -7.57 -8.93
C LEU A 151 1.84 -7.79 -10.18
N GLY A 152 2.28 -7.32 -11.36
CA GLY A 152 1.51 -7.39 -12.60
C GLY A 152 0.62 -6.17 -12.84
N ALA A 153 0.76 -5.10 -12.04
CA ALA A 153 0.00 -3.89 -12.25
C ALA A 153 0.47 -3.13 -13.50
N THR A 154 -0.47 -2.63 -14.28
CA THR A 154 -0.25 -1.85 -15.51
C THR A 154 0.12 -0.41 -15.17
N CYS A 155 1.20 0.11 -15.76
CA CYS A 155 1.58 1.53 -15.63
C CYS A 155 0.68 2.39 -16.52
N GLU A 156 -0.02 3.35 -15.92
CA GLU A 156 -0.91 4.28 -16.64
C GLU A 156 -0.21 5.59 -17.02
N GLY A 157 0.95 5.83 -16.45
CA GLY A 157 1.76 7.01 -16.74
C GLY A 157 2.23 7.76 -15.50
N VAL A 158 2.83 8.92 -15.77
CA VAL A 158 3.37 9.81 -14.73
C VAL A 158 2.65 11.14 -14.76
N ARG A 159 1.99 11.47 -13.66
CA ARG A 159 1.40 12.79 -13.46
C ARG A 159 2.45 13.74 -12.93
N ARG A 160 2.83 14.72 -13.76
CA ARG A 160 3.84 15.71 -13.40
C ARG A 160 3.31 16.73 -12.40
N ALA A 161 4.18 17.22 -11.51
CA ALA A 161 3.86 18.21 -10.49
C ALA A 161 2.57 17.88 -9.71
N HIS A 162 2.40 16.59 -9.37
CA HIS A 162 1.15 16.09 -8.80
C HIS A 162 0.95 16.50 -7.34
N SER A 163 2.03 16.56 -6.56
CA SER A 163 1.97 16.89 -5.13
C SER A 163 3.33 17.37 -4.62
N ARG A 164 3.43 17.55 -3.30
CA ARG A 164 4.69 17.82 -2.63
C ARG A 164 5.26 16.53 -2.05
N GLY A 165 6.54 16.26 -2.28
CA GLY A 165 7.27 15.16 -1.66
C GLY A 165 7.59 15.43 -0.19
N LEU A 166 8.03 14.40 0.54
CA LEU A 166 8.47 14.52 1.95
C LEU A 166 9.71 15.39 2.10
N ASP A 167 10.52 15.45 1.07
CA ASP A 167 11.70 16.32 0.95
C ASP A 167 11.35 17.78 0.62
N GLY A 168 10.08 18.11 0.51
CA GLY A 168 9.59 19.42 0.16
C GLY A 168 9.64 19.75 -1.34
N ALA A 169 10.24 18.90 -2.17
CA ALA A 169 10.29 19.10 -3.61
C ALA A 169 8.94 18.82 -4.29
N VAL A 170 8.78 19.36 -5.50
CA VAL A 170 7.64 19.00 -6.36
C VAL A 170 7.77 17.52 -6.72
N ARG A 171 6.70 16.78 -6.51
CA ARG A 171 6.63 15.34 -6.74
C ARG A 171 5.86 15.03 -8.03
N ASP A 172 6.49 14.32 -8.93
CA ASP A 172 5.82 13.58 -9.98
C ASP A 172 5.39 12.21 -9.44
N THR A 173 4.20 11.75 -9.83
CA THR A 173 3.65 10.49 -9.32
C THR A 173 3.37 9.52 -10.47
N ALA A 174 3.97 8.34 -10.40
CA ALA A 174 3.65 7.23 -11.27
C ALA A 174 2.39 6.52 -10.77
N PHE A 175 1.42 6.33 -11.68
CA PHE A 175 0.16 5.65 -11.45
C PHE A 175 0.16 4.27 -12.08
N TYR A 176 -0.39 3.33 -11.36
CA TYR A 176 -0.55 1.95 -11.79
C TYR A 176 -1.94 1.46 -11.40
N SER A 177 -2.44 0.47 -12.12
CA SER A 177 -3.72 -0.17 -11.80
C SER A 177 -3.70 -1.67 -12.07
N VAL A 178 -4.65 -2.33 -11.43
CA VAL A 178 -5.15 -3.65 -11.78
C VAL A 178 -6.67 -3.51 -11.94
N LEU A 179 -7.22 -4.03 -13.03
CA LEU A 179 -8.65 -4.06 -13.29
C LEU A 179 -9.25 -5.43 -12.93
N ASP A 180 -10.58 -5.49 -12.81
CA ASP A 180 -11.29 -6.71 -12.44
C ASP A 180 -11.09 -7.86 -13.45
N ASP A 181 -11.03 -7.56 -14.73
CA ASP A 181 -10.76 -8.53 -15.80
C ASP A 181 -9.28 -8.96 -15.88
N GLU A 182 -8.35 -8.14 -15.36
CA GLU A 182 -6.92 -8.47 -15.27
C GLU A 182 -6.60 -9.31 -14.02
N TRP A 183 -7.46 -9.25 -12.97
CA TRP A 183 -7.18 -9.89 -11.69
C TRP A 183 -6.86 -11.39 -11.77
N PRO A 184 -7.54 -12.23 -12.56
CA PRO A 184 -7.19 -13.65 -12.66
C PRO A 184 -5.73 -13.87 -13.07
N THR A 185 -5.24 -13.11 -14.05
CA THR A 185 -3.85 -13.19 -14.52
C THR A 185 -2.87 -12.65 -13.48
N VAL A 186 -3.19 -11.52 -12.86
CA VAL A 186 -2.37 -10.92 -11.80
C VAL A 186 -2.27 -11.83 -10.58
N ARG A 187 -3.37 -12.47 -10.19
CA ARG A 187 -3.42 -13.47 -9.13
C ARG A 187 -2.41 -14.60 -9.38
N ASP A 188 -2.48 -15.20 -10.57
CA ASP A 188 -1.61 -16.32 -10.94
C ASP A 188 -0.12 -15.91 -10.92
N ILE A 189 0.20 -14.70 -11.40
CA ILE A 189 1.56 -14.13 -11.34
C ILE A 189 2.04 -13.99 -9.88
N VAL A 190 1.19 -13.47 -9.00
CA VAL A 190 1.56 -13.22 -7.60
C VAL A 190 1.67 -14.54 -6.84
N GLU A 191 0.78 -15.49 -7.05
CA GLU A 191 0.83 -16.83 -6.44
C GLU A 191 2.08 -17.59 -6.86
N LEU A 192 2.44 -17.55 -8.14
CA LEU A 192 3.69 -18.14 -8.64
C LEU A 192 4.91 -17.52 -7.94
N ARG A 193 4.92 -16.20 -7.74
CA ARG A 193 6.01 -15.51 -7.03
C ARG A 193 6.08 -15.87 -5.55
N MET A 194 4.94 -16.09 -4.90
CA MET A 194 4.90 -16.50 -3.50
C MET A 194 5.37 -17.96 -3.30
N SER A 195 5.10 -18.83 -4.27
CA SER A 195 5.52 -20.24 -4.23
C SER A 195 6.97 -20.47 -4.67
N ALA A 196 7.58 -19.52 -5.40
CA ALA A 196 8.96 -19.65 -5.86
C ALA A 196 9.94 -19.73 -4.67
N PRO A 197 10.94 -20.65 -4.72
CA PRO A 197 11.98 -20.72 -3.71
C PRO A 197 12.67 -19.37 -3.60
N ARG A 198 12.76 -18.82 -2.39
CA ARG A 198 13.45 -17.56 -2.15
C ARG A 198 14.95 -17.77 -2.33
N GLN A 199 15.55 -17.06 -3.25
CA GLN A 199 17.01 -17.01 -3.33
C GLN A 199 17.53 -16.38 -2.02
N VAL A 200 18.19 -17.18 -1.21
CA VAL A 200 18.96 -16.67 -0.07
C VAL A 200 20.09 -15.81 -0.64
N ARG A 201 20.01 -14.49 -0.44
CA ARG A 201 21.17 -13.65 -0.72
C ARG A 201 22.26 -14.03 0.25
N VAL A 202 23.24 -14.79 -0.20
CA VAL A 202 24.50 -14.96 0.51
C VAL A 202 25.19 -13.61 0.47
N PRO A 203 25.55 -12.99 1.61
CA PRO A 203 26.38 -11.79 1.63
C PRO A 203 27.66 -12.03 0.87
N GLN A 204 28.10 -11.07 0.05
CA GLN A 204 29.30 -11.23 -0.79
C GLN A 204 30.59 -11.45 0.02
N ASP A 205 30.60 -11.02 1.28
CA ASP A 205 31.67 -11.20 2.27
C ASP A 205 31.82 -12.64 2.78
N LEU A 206 30.87 -13.53 2.48
CA LEU A 206 30.93 -14.96 2.80
C LEU A 206 31.26 -15.85 1.61
N LEU A 207 31.56 -15.30 0.44
CA LEU A 207 32.04 -16.06 -0.70
C LEU A 207 33.57 -16.25 -0.56
N PRO A 208 34.10 -17.50 -0.64
CA PRO A 208 35.52 -17.70 -0.66
C PRO A 208 36.16 -17.01 -1.87
N ALA A 209 37.33 -16.39 -1.63
CA ALA A 209 38.12 -15.69 -2.65
C ALA A 209 38.57 -16.65 -3.73
#